data_ecf8c22c8d595dc9f1dc29f0c0fd6acd
#
_entry.id   ecf8c22c8d595dc9f1dc29f0c0fd6acd
#
_cell.length_a   1.000
_cell.length_b   1.000
_cell.length_c   1.000
_cell.angle_alpha   90.00
_cell.angle_beta   90.00
_cell.angle_gamma   90.00
#
_symmetry.space_group_name_H-M   'P 1'
#
loop_
_entity.id
_entity.type
_entity.pdbx_description
1 polymer ?
#
loop_
_entity_poly.entity_id
_entity_poly.type
_entity_poly.pdbx_seq_one_letter_code
_entity_poly.pdbx_strand_id
1 'polypeptide(L)'
;EHVERTGIHSGDSISVYPSFSLSDAVKQKMIDYTVRLGKAIGIVGLYNIQFIVDNEDKVYVIEVNPRSSRTVPFLSKSCNVPMAKIATRVMLGHSLKEQGITEVYGKERKRFFVKTPAFSFAKIKGIDTYLSPEMKSTGEAIGYDDSMTRALYKSLQASGMDVVNYGTVLVTLADKDKAAALPLVKRFYNLGFNIEATKGTADFLRTHGIRTRKLSK
;
A
#
# COMPACT_ATOMS: atom_id res chain seq x y z
N GLU A 1 -0.49 -3.43 5.68
CA GLU A 1 -1.08 -4.16 4.55
C GLU A 1 -0.81 -3.40 3.26
N HIS A 2 -0.50 -4.12 2.15
CA HIS A 2 -0.29 -3.51 0.84
C HIS A 2 -1.59 -3.43 0.05
N VAL A 3 -1.77 -2.37 -0.73
CA VAL A 3 -2.92 -2.17 -1.61
C VAL A 3 -2.72 -2.94 -2.93
N GLU A 4 -1.50 -2.95 -3.45
CA GLU A 4 -1.13 -3.66 -4.67
C GLU A 4 -1.06 -5.17 -4.44
N ARG A 5 -1.25 -5.91 -5.53
CA ARG A 5 -1.14 -7.37 -5.53
C ARG A 5 0.30 -7.83 -5.28
N THR A 6 0.45 -9.07 -4.84
CA THR A 6 1.75 -9.76 -4.74
C THR A 6 2.50 -9.76 -6.08
N GLY A 7 3.84 -9.70 -6.02
CA GLY A 7 4.71 -9.61 -7.20
C GLY A 7 5.23 -8.21 -7.48
N ILE A 8 4.79 -7.19 -6.72
CA ILE A 8 5.35 -5.85 -6.73
C ILE A 8 6.26 -5.68 -5.51
N HIS A 9 7.41 -5.04 -5.72
CA HIS A 9 8.35 -4.78 -4.62
C HIS A 9 7.67 -3.98 -3.49
N SER A 10 7.89 -4.36 -2.24
CA SER A 10 7.26 -3.74 -1.06
C SER A 10 7.53 -2.24 -0.93
N GLY A 11 8.69 -1.77 -1.41
CA GLY A 11 9.04 -0.34 -1.47
C GLY A 11 8.19 0.45 -2.45
N ASP A 12 7.69 -0.20 -3.50
CA ASP A 12 6.88 0.40 -4.58
C ASP A 12 5.38 0.26 -4.34
N SER A 13 4.99 -0.45 -3.28
CA SER A 13 3.59 -0.65 -2.92
C SER A 13 3.09 0.42 -1.95
N ILE A 14 1.83 0.81 -2.12
CA ILE A 14 1.10 1.60 -1.14
C ILE A 14 0.84 0.72 0.08
N SER A 15 1.19 1.20 1.26
CA SER A 15 0.99 0.45 2.50
C SER A 15 0.07 1.19 3.45
N VAL A 16 -0.85 0.48 4.06
CA VAL A 16 -1.84 1.00 5.01
C VAL A 16 -1.60 0.40 6.39
N TYR A 17 -1.62 1.25 7.42
CA TYR A 17 -1.61 0.86 8.83
C TYR A 17 -2.70 1.62 9.58
N PRO A 18 -3.48 0.96 10.48
CA PRO A 18 -3.58 -0.49 10.67
C PRO A 18 -4.03 -1.23 9.40
N SER A 19 -3.85 -2.56 9.37
CA SER A 19 -4.39 -3.39 8.29
C SER A 19 -5.92 -3.25 8.23
N PHE A 20 -6.47 -3.22 7.02
CA PHE A 20 -7.89 -2.93 6.80
C PHE A 20 -8.71 -4.17 6.40
N SER A 21 -8.06 -5.25 5.95
CA SER A 21 -8.76 -6.46 5.52
C SER A 21 -8.44 -7.70 6.36
N LEU A 22 -7.38 -7.68 7.19
CA LEU A 22 -6.94 -8.84 7.96
C LEU A 22 -7.76 -9.01 9.23
N SER A 23 -8.22 -10.25 9.49
CA SER A 23 -8.86 -10.62 10.76
C SER A 23 -7.85 -10.62 11.90
N ASP A 24 -8.35 -10.46 13.14
CA ASP A 24 -7.48 -10.50 14.34
C ASP A 24 -6.80 -11.86 14.51
N ALA A 25 -7.45 -12.95 14.08
CA ALA A 25 -6.86 -14.28 14.09
C ALA A 25 -5.66 -14.40 13.16
N VAL A 26 -5.74 -13.82 11.95
CA VAL A 26 -4.62 -13.75 10.99
C VAL A 26 -3.49 -12.89 11.54
N LYS A 27 -3.80 -11.72 12.10
CA LYS A 27 -2.81 -10.84 12.74
C LYS A 27 -2.06 -11.56 13.85
N GLN A 28 -2.78 -12.27 14.73
CA GLN A 28 -2.16 -13.03 15.82
C GLN A 28 -1.23 -14.12 15.29
N LYS A 29 -1.64 -14.86 14.26
CA LYS A 29 -0.79 -15.86 13.60
C LYS A 29 0.49 -15.24 13.04
N MET A 30 0.40 -14.06 12.39
CA MET A 30 1.57 -13.34 11.87
C MET A 30 2.51 -12.91 13.01
N ILE A 31 1.96 -12.44 14.14
CA ILE A 31 2.74 -12.07 15.33
C ILE A 31 3.48 -13.29 15.87
N ASP A 32 2.80 -14.43 16.02
CA ASP A 32 3.40 -15.67 16.53
C ASP A 32 4.53 -16.16 15.62
N TYR A 33 4.34 -16.13 14.29
CA TYR A 33 5.37 -16.45 13.31
C TYR A 33 6.57 -15.50 13.42
N THR A 34 6.29 -14.21 13.57
CA THR A 34 7.34 -13.19 13.74
C THR A 34 8.20 -13.47 14.96
N VAL A 35 7.57 -13.71 16.12
CA VAL A 35 8.28 -14.00 17.37
C VAL A 35 9.12 -15.28 17.26
N ARG A 36 8.54 -16.34 16.70
CA ARG A 36 9.23 -17.64 16.54
C ARG A 36 10.43 -17.54 15.61
N LEU A 37 10.26 -16.89 14.46
CA LEU A 37 11.34 -16.71 13.47
C LEU A 37 12.47 -15.84 14.02
N GLY A 38 12.14 -14.71 14.65
CA GLY A 38 13.14 -13.82 15.24
C GLY A 38 13.98 -14.51 16.30
N LYS A 39 13.35 -15.32 17.17
CA LYS A 39 14.05 -16.11 18.20
C LYS A 39 14.89 -17.24 17.59
N ALA A 40 14.35 -17.99 16.62
CA ALA A 40 15.05 -19.12 16.02
C ALA A 40 16.30 -18.70 15.21
N ILE A 41 16.24 -17.51 14.58
CA ILE A 41 17.37 -16.94 13.84
C ILE A 41 18.37 -16.24 14.78
N GLY A 42 17.95 -15.90 16.00
CA GLY A 42 18.79 -15.17 16.95
C GLY A 42 18.99 -13.69 16.61
N ILE A 43 17.95 -13.05 16.04
CA ILE A 43 18.05 -11.66 15.60
C ILE A 43 18.11 -10.71 16.80
N VAL A 44 19.12 -9.83 16.81
CA VAL A 44 19.26 -8.73 17.78
C VAL A 44 19.12 -7.41 17.03
N GLY A 45 18.08 -6.64 17.34
CA GLY A 45 17.78 -5.37 16.67
C GLY A 45 16.55 -5.45 15.75
N LEU A 46 16.60 -4.73 14.62
CA LEU A 46 15.48 -4.66 13.68
C LEU A 46 15.49 -5.82 12.69
N TYR A 47 14.32 -6.32 12.40
CA TYR A 47 14.09 -7.19 11.27
C TYR A 47 12.71 -6.93 10.65
N ASN A 48 12.56 -7.28 9.40
CA ASN A 48 11.33 -7.14 8.63
C ASN A 48 10.95 -8.50 8.05
N ILE A 49 9.68 -8.86 8.18
CA ILE A 49 9.12 -10.08 7.59
C ILE A 49 8.04 -9.67 6.61
N GLN A 50 8.03 -10.27 5.43
CA GLN A 50 6.95 -10.16 4.47
C GLN A 50 6.11 -11.43 4.48
N PHE A 51 4.79 -11.22 4.55
CA PHE A 51 3.80 -12.28 4.54
C PHE A 51 2.89 -12.18 3.33
N ILE A 52 2.35 -13.30 2.88
CA ILE A 52 1.18 -13.38 2.02
C ILE A 52 0.07 -14.06 2.82
N VAL A 53 -1.13 -13.53 2.69
CA VAL A 53 -2.35 -14.15 3.20
C VAL A 53 -3.23 -14.47 2.01
N ASP A 54 -3.64 -15.73 1.86
CA ASP A 54 -4.54 -16.14 0.79
C ASP A 54 -6.02 -15.97 1.18
N ASN A 55 -6.91 -16.29 0.25
CA ASN A 55 -8.35 -16.14 0.45
C ASN A 55 -8.93 -17.12 1.50
N GLU A 56 -8.14 -18.08 1.98
CA GLU A 56 -8.51 -19.03 3.03
C GLU A 56 -7.89 -18.65 4.39
N ASP A 57 -7.40 -17.42 4.54
CA ASP A 57 -6.72 -16.92 5.75
C ASP A 57 -5.44 -17.70 6.11
N LYS A 58 -4.82 -18.34 5.11
CA LYS A 58 -3.56 -19.04 5.31
C LYS A 58 -2.39 -18.07 5.14
N VAL A 59 -1.50 -18.07 6.11
CA VAL A 59 -0.35 -17.16 6.18
C VAL A 59 0.90 -17.84 5.68
N TYR A 60 1.57 -17.22 4.72
CA TYR A 60 2.85 -17.66 4.17
C TYR A 60 3.93 -16.61 4.43
N VAL A 61 5.13 -17.05 4.74
CA VAL A 61 6.32 -16.19 4.84
C VAL A 61 7.00 -16.12 3.49
N ILE A 62 7.20 -14.92 2.95
CA ILE A 62 7.97 -14.70 1.72
C ILE A 62 9.45 -14.61 2.06
N GLU A 63 9.80 -13.71 2.99
CA GLU A 63 11.19 -13.46 3.36
C GLU A 63 11.30 -12.86 4.76
N VAL A 64 12.48 -13.07 5.36
CA VAL A 64 12.90 -12.44 6.62
C VAL A 64 14.16 -11.62 6.34
N ASN A 65 14.10 -10.32 6.59
CA ASN A 65 15.23 -9.41 6.41
C ASN A 65 15.76 -8.94 7.76
N PRO A 66 16.89 -9.48 8.28
CA PRO A 66 17.46 -9.11 9.59
C PRO A 66 18.21 -7.76 9.48
N ARG A 67 17.53 -6.73 9.11
CA ARG A 67 18.04 -5.37 8.91
C ARG A 67 16.91 -4.36 9.01
N SER A 68 17.27 -3.07 9.12
CA SER A 68 16.32 -1.97 8.94
C SER A 68 15.72 -1.96 7.52
N SER A 69 14.53 -1.44 7.41
CA SER A 69 13.79 -1.28 6.14
C SER A 69 13.17 0.13 6.06
N ARG A 70 12.71 0.53 4.88
CA ARG A 70 11.93 1.77 4.70
C ARG A 70 10.65 1.80 5.55
N THR A 71 10.12 0.65 5.91
CA THR A 71 8.92 0.53 6.76
C THR A 71 9.18 1.06 8.18
N VAL A 72 10.42 1.05 8.67
CA VAL A 72 10.76 1.49 10.03
C VAL A 72 10.40 2.96 10.29
N PRO A 73 10.77 3.95 9.45
CA PRO A 73 10.34 5.34 9.62
C PRO A 73 8.81 5.49 9.57
N PHE A 74 8.16 4.81 8.65
CA PHE A 74 6.71 4.80 8.51
C PHE A 74 6.02 4.29 9.78
N LEU A 75 6.38 3.09 10.24
CA LEU A 75 5.80 2.49 11.44
C LEU A 75 6.19 3.25 12.72
N SER A 76 7.40 3.77 12.82
CA SER A 76 7.80 4.59 13.97
C SER A 76 6.88 5.80 14.14
N LYS A 77 6.50 6.47 13.05
CA LYS A 77 5.57 7.60 13.07
C LYS A 77 4.12 7.14 13.29
N SER A 78 3.70 6.08 12.61
CA SER A 78 2.32 5.56 12.68
C SER A 78 1.98 5.03 14.07
N CYS A 79 2.87 4.26 14.68
CA CYS A 79 2.70 3.69 16.02
C CYS A 79 3.13 4.63 17.14
N ASN A 80 3.83 5.73 16.84
CA ASN A 80 4.50 6.60 17.80
C ASN A 80 5.51 5.87 18.68
N VAL A 81 6.28 4.95 18.08
CA VAL A 81 7.30 4.15 18.72
C VAL A 81 8.65 4.42 18.05
N PRO A 82 9.66 4.94 18.73
CA PRO A 82 10.95 5.26 18.12
C PRO A 82 11.79 3.98 17.87
N MET A 83 11.37 3.17 16.90
CA MET A 83 11.87 1.82 16.65
C MET A 83 13.39 1.77 16.45
N ALA A 84 13.97 2.71 15.70
CA ALA A 84 15.41 2.75 15.48
C ALA A 84 16.19 2.98 16.78
N LYS A 85 15.72 3.91 17.63
CA LYS A 85 16.33 4.19 18.94
C LYS A 85 16.27 2.97 19.86
N ILE A 86 15.11 2.30 19.89
CA ILE A 86 14.89 1.09 20.69
C ILE A 86 15.84 -0.01 20.22
N ALA A 87 15.91 -0.26 18.93
CA ALA A 87 16.77 -1.28 18.36
C ALA A 87 18.25 -1.02 18.60
N THR A 88 18.71 0.23 18.50
CA THR A 88 20.08 0.60 18.83
C THR A 88 20.42 0.26 20.29
N ARG A 89 19.52 0.57 21.22
CA ARG A 89 19.71 0.19 22.63
C ARG A 89 19.75 -1.32 22.83
N VAL A 90 18.90 -2.07 22.14
CA VAL A 90 18.92 -3.54 22.17
C VAL A 90 20.27 -4.07 21.69
N MET A 91 20.81 -3.54 20.61
CA MET A 91 22.14 -3.92 20.09
C MET A 91 23.27 -3.56 21.06
N LEU A 92 23.09 -2.56 21.90
CA LEU A 92 24.03 -2.18 23.00
C LEU A 92 23.81 -2.99 24.29
N GLY A 93 22.93 -3.98 24.30
CA GLY A 93 22.68 -4.88 25.42
C GLY A 93 21.53 -4.50 26.34
N HIS A 94 20.81 -3.39 26.08
CA HIS A 94 19.63 -3.03 26.87
C HIS A 94 18.41 -3.83 26.45
N SER A 95 17.75 -4.50 27.38
CA SER A 95 16.55 -5.27 27.11
C SER A 95 15.35 -4.37 26.75
N LEU A 96 14.36 -4.91 26.05
CA LEU A 96 13.09 -4.22 25.79
C LEU A 96 12.37 -3.84 27.09
N LYS A 97 12.42 -4.72 28.09
CA LYS A 97 11.81 -4.49 29.40
C LYS A 97 12.40 -3.26 30.11
N GLU A 98 13.74 -3.10 30.13
CA GLU A 98 14.42 -1.91 30.67
C GLU A 98 14.05 -0.63 29.92
N GLN A 99 13.62 -0.75 28.65
CA GLN A 99 13.14 0.36 27.83
C GLN A 99 11.62 0.61 27.97
N GLY A 100 10.93 -0.08 28.90
CA GLY A 100 9.51 0.06 29.16
C GLY A 100 8.61 -0.62 28.12
N ILE A 101 9.17 -1.51 27.28
CA ILE A 101 8.42 -2.24 26.25
C ILE A 101 8.16 -3.64 26.77
N THR A 102 6.89 -3.90 27.13
CA THR A 102 6.46 -5.16 27.75
C THR A 102 5.49 -5.95 26.88
N GLU A 103 4.91 -5.30 25.85
CA GLU A 103 3.94 -5.92 24.94
C GLU A 103 4.62 -6.27 23.60
N VAL A 104 4.28 -7.43 23.05
CA VAL A 104 4.76 -7.87 21.72
C VAL A 104 4.13 -7.06 20.62
N TYR A 105 2.87 -6.70 20.78
CA TYR A 105 2.10 -5.88 19.83
C TYR A 105 1.30 -4.84 20.62
N GLY A 106 1.62 -3.58 20.38
CA GLY A 106 0.93 -2.48 21.05
C GLY A 106 -0.49 -2.24 20.50
N LYS A 107 -1.26 -1.44 21.22
CA LYS A 107 -2.61 -1.07 20.80
C LYS A 107 -2.61 -0.28 19.50
N GLU A 108 -3.38 -0.73 18.51
CA GLU A 108 -3.57 -0.02 17.24
C GLU A 108 -4.22 1.36 17.46
N ARG A 109 -3.76 2.35 16.71
CA ARG A 109 -4.35 3.69 16.74
C ARG A 109 -5.66 3.69 15.96
N LYS A 110 -6.64 4.46 16.43
CA LYS A 110 -7.94 4.66 15.75
C LYS A 110 -7.82 5.64 14.56
N ARG A 111 -6.78 5.48 13.74
CA ARG A 111 -6.49 6.37 12.62
C ARG A 111 -5.71 5.59 11.57
N PHE A 112 -6.01 5.86 10.30
CA PHE A 112 -5.27 5.26 9.18
C PHE A 112 -4.03 6.10 8.84
N PHE A 113 -2.94 5.40 8.59
CA PHE A 113 -1.71 5.94 8.03
C PHE A 113 -1.45 5.21 6.72
N VAL A 114 -1.19 5.97 5.67
CA VAL A 114 -0.93 5.43 4.34
C VAL A 114 0.43 5.91 3.88
N LYS A 115 1.29 4.97 3.51
CA LYS A 115 2.57 5.22 2.86
C LYS A 115 2.37 5.07 1.35
N THR A 116 2.74 6.08 0.58
CA THR A 116 2.75 6.03 -0.88
C THR A 116 4.19 6.19 -1.37
N PRO A 117 4.67 5.34 -2.30
CA PRO A 117 5.98 5.50 -2.91
C PRO A 117 6.03 6.76 -3.76
N ALA A 118 7.19 7.40 -3.80
CA ALA A 118 7.49 8.48 -4.73
C ALA A 118 8.42 7.98 -5.84
N PHE A 119 8.05 8.26 -7.09
CA PHE A 119 8.79 7.84 -8.26
C PHE A 119 9.40 9.04 -8.99
N SER A 120 10.58 8.86 -9.56
CA SER A 120 11.27 9.88 -10.37
C SER A 120 11.16 9.62 -11.87
N PHE A 121 10.14 8.88 -12.32
CA PHE A 121 9.97 8.50 -13.74
C PHE A 121 9.96 9.71 -14.68
N ALA A 122 9.34 10.83 -14.28
CA ALA A 122 9.30 12.04 -15.07
C ALA A 122 10.68 12.69 -15.28
N LYS A 123 11.66 12.38 -14.40
CA LYS A 123 13.03 12.94 -14.45
C LYS A 123 14.01 12.06 -15.20
N ILE A 124 13.72 10.77 -15.38
CA ILE A 124 14.63 9.79 -15.97
C ILE A 124 13.97 9.22 -17.22
N LYS A 125 14.50 9.62 -18.39
CA LYS A 125 13.98 9.16 -19.67
C LYS A 125 14.31 7.68 -19.93
N GLY A 126 13.37 6.95 -20.53
CA GLY A 126 13.57 5.56 -20.96
C GLY A 126 13.46 4.49 -19.87
N ILE A 127 13.05 4.85 -18.65
CA ILE A 127 12.73 3.86 -17.62
C ILE A 127 11.34 3.26 -17.88
N ASP A 128 11.27 1.94 -17.82
CA ASP A 128 10.01 1.23 -17.75
C ASP A 128 9.29 1.54 -16.43
N THR A 129 8.08 2.09 -16.52
CA THR A 129 7.24 2.48 -15.37
C THR A 129 6.42 1.32 -14.81
N TYR A 130 6.47 0.14 -15.43
CA TYR A 130 5.76 -1.03 -14.95
C TYR A 130 6.33 -1.52 -13.61
N LEU A 131 5.48 -1.65 -12.61
CA LEU A 131 5.88 -2.14 -11.28
C LEU A 131 6.12 -3.65 -11.30
N SER A 132 7.20 -4.08 -10.70
CA SER A 132 7.72 -5.44 -10.73
C SER A 132 8.33 -5.81 -9.36
N PRO A 133 8.89 -7.01 -9.18
CA PRO A 133 9.67 -7.33 -7.98
C PRO A 133 10.92 -6.46 -7.79
N GLU A 134 11.37 -5.76 -8.83
CA GLU A 134 12.48 -4.82 -8.75
C GLU A 134 12.01 -3.45 -8.28
N MET A 135 12.69 -2.89 -7.28
CA MET A 135 12.33 -1.59 -6.69
C MET A 135 12.69 -0.42 -7.60
N LYS A 136 11.70 0.44 -7.88
CA LYS A 136 11.84 1.64 -8.75
C LYS A 136 11.58 2.96 -8.02
N SER A 137 11.01 2.92 -6.82
CA SER A 137 10.73 4.12 -6.03
C SER A 137 12.01 4.75 -5.48
N THR A 138 12.04 6.08 -5.47
CA THR A 138 13.17 6.88 -4.96
C THR A 138 12.90 7.52 -3.61
N GLY A 139 11.65 7.48 -3.15
CA GLY A 139 11.22 8.05 -1.88
C GLY A 139 9.86 7.51 -1.44
N GLU A 140 9.34 8.05 -0.35
CA GLU A 140 8.02 7.72 0.15
C GLU A 140 7.40 8.93 0.86
N ALA A 141 6.07 9.00 0.85
CA ALA A 141 5.28 9.99 1.56
C ALA A 141 4.27 9.31 2.48
N ILE A 142 3.84 10.02 3.51
CA ILE A 142 2.86 9.52 4.49
C ILE A 142 1.67 10.48 4.52
N GLY A 143 0.47 9.93 4.31
CA GLY A 143 -0.79 10.58 4.62
C GLY A 143 -1.45 9.93 5.84
N TYR A 144 -2.20 10.69 6.61
CA TYR A 144 -2.96 10.14 7.72
C TYR A 144 -4.30 10.86 7.92
N ASP A 145 -5.31 10.10 8.29
CA ASP A 145 -6.67 10.60 8.59
C ASP A 145 -7.46 9.53 9.34
N ASP A 146 -8.62 9.91 9.86
CA ASP A 146 -9.56 8.97 10.47
C ASP A 146 -10.33 8.18 9.41
N SER A 147 -10.32 8.62 8.16
CA SER A 147 -10.80 7.90 6.97
C SER A 147 -9.64 7.40 6.14
N MET A 148 -9.63 6.09 5.80
CA MET A 148 -8.62 5.49 4.94
C MET A 148 -8.54 6.18 3.57
N THR A 149 -9.67 6.51 2.97
CA THR A 149 -9.73 7.19 1.66
C THR A 149 -9.09 8.58 1.73
N ARG A 150 -9.33 9.35 2.80
CA ARG A 150 -8.69 10.65 3.00
C ARG A 150 -7.20 10.54 3.30
N ALA A 151 -6.79 9.53 4.07
CA ALA A 151 -5.38 9.25 4.32
C ALA A 151 -4.65 8.90 3.02
N LEU A 152 -5.25 8.06 2.17
CA LEU A 152 -4.73 7.73 0.83
C LEU A 152 -4.62 8.97 -0.05
N TYR A 153 -5.66 9.79 -0.13
CA TYR A 153 -5.62 11.04 -0.91
C TYR A 153 -4.47 11.95 -0.48
N LYS A 154 -4.32 12.16 0.84
CA LYS A 154 -3.22 12.97 1.40
C LYS A 154 -1.84 12.38 1.07
N SER A 155 -1.68 11.06 1.12
CA SER A 155 -0.40 10.42 0.80
C SER A 155 -0.06 10.49 -0.69
N LEU A 156 -1.05 10.38 -1.57
CA LEU A 156 -0.88 10.57 -3.02
C LEU A 156 -0.42 12.00 -3.33
N GLN A 157 -1.08 13.01 -2.79
CA GLN A 157 -0.66 14.40 -2.95
C GLN A 157 0.77 14.64 -2.41
N ALA A 158 1.09 14.11 -1.23
CA ALA A 158 2.40 14.25 -0.63
C ALA A 158 3.51 13.54 -1.41
N SER A 159 3.18 12.50 -2.19
CA SER A 159 4.13 11.81 -3.09
C SER A 159 4.32 12.50 -4.43
N GLY A 160 3.62 13.62 -4.68
CA GLY A 160 3.68 14.38 -5.93
C GLY A 160 2.70 13.90 -7.00
N MET A 161 1.72 13.06 -6.64
CA MET A 161 0.64 12.67 -7.54
C MET A 161 -0.50 13.68 -7.47
N ASP A 162 -0.74 14.37 -8.56
CA ASP A 162 -1.89 15.26 -8.67
C ASP A 162 -3.17 14.44 -8.89
N VAL A 163 -4.02 14.41 -7.88
CA VAL A 163 -5.36 13.83 -7.98
C VAL A 163 -6.32 14.95 -8.38
N VAL A 164 -6.56 15.06 -9.67
CA VAL A 164 -7.48 16.06 -10.23
C VAL A 164 -8.94 15.63 -10.07
N ASN A 165 -9.83 16.62 -9.94
CA ASN A 165 -11.27 16.41 -9.81
C ASN A 165 -12.05 16.82 -11.07
N TYR A 166 -11.36 17.06 -12.18
CA TYR A 166 -11.93 17.42 -13.49
C TYR A 166 -11.05 16.87 -14.62
N GLY A 167 -11.55 16.89 -15.83
CA GLY A 167 -10.80 16.50 -17.02
C GLY A 167 -11.47 15.37 -17.78
N THR A 168 -10.65 14.57 -18.46
CA THR A 168 -11.10 13.45 -19.29
C THR A 168 -10.52 12.14 -18.79
N VAL A 169 -11.36 11.14 -18.57
CA VAL A 169 -10.94 9.77 -18.23
C VAL A 169 -10.97 8.93 -19.52
N LEU A 170 -9.82 8.37 -19.86
CA LEU A 170 -9.70 7.39 -20.93
C LEU A 170 -10.05 5.99 -20.39
N VAL A 171 -11.06 5.36 -20.98
CA VAL A 171 -11.55 4.04 -20.57
C VAL A 171 -11.38 3.03 -21.71
N THR A 172 -10.60 1.98 -21.46
CA THR A 172 -10.51 0.83 -22.36
C THR A 172 -10.63 -0.45 -21.54
N LEU A 173 -11.60 -1.30 -21.87
CA LEU A 173 -11.96 -2.47 -21.07
C LEU A 173 -12.09 -3.70 -21.97
N ALA A 174 -11.58 -4.83 -21.47
CA ALA A 174 -11.89 -6.12 -22.05
C ALA A 174 -13.38 -6.47 -21.85
N ASP A 175 -13.98 -7.24 -22.71
CA ASP A 175 -15.42 -7.54 -22.64
C ASP A 175 -15.84 -8.17 -21.32
N LYS A 176 -15.01 -9.06 -20.76
CA LYS A 176 -15.24 -9.71 -19.47
C LYS A 176 -15.27 -8.74 -18.27
N ASP A 177 -14.61 -7.58 -18.38
CA ASP A 177 -14.43 -6.64 -17.27
C ASP A 177 -15.43 -5.47 -17.33
N LYS A 178 -16.15 -5.31 -18.45
CA LYS A 178 -17.06 -4.18 -18.68
C LYS A 178 -18.13 -4.04 -17.61
N ALA A 179 -18.80 -5.14 -17.27
CA ALA A 179 -19.88 -5.12 -16.29
C ALA A 179 -19.37 -4.72 -14.88
N ALA A 180 -18.23 -5.26 -14.46
CA ALA A 180 -17.64 -4.95 -13.17
C ALA A 180 -17.11 -3.50 -13.08
N ALA A 181 -16.61 -2.94 -14.19
CA ALA A 181 -16.08 -1.58 -14.24
C ALA A 181 -17.18 -0.51 -14.40
N LEU A 182 -18.37 -0.86 -14.87
CA LEU A 182 -19.45 0.09 -15.15
C LEU A 182 -19.80 1.01 -13.96
N PRO A 183 -19.96 0.53 -12.71
CA PRO A 183 -20.25 1.39 -11.57
C PRO A 183 -19.15 2.44 -11.33
N LEU A 184 -17.89 2.06 -11.51
CA LEU A 184 -16.75 2.96 -11.35
C LEU A 184 -16.74 4.06 -12.42
N VAL A 185 -16.91 3.69 -13.70
CA VAL A 185 -16.99 4.66 -14.81
C VAL A 185 -18.16 5.61 -14.62
N LYS A 186 -19.32 5.10 -14.16
CA LYS A 186 -20.50 5.92 -13.87
C LYS A 186 -20.23 6.94 -12.76
N ARG A 187 -19.41 6.58 -11.73
CA ARG A 187 -19.00 7.54 -10.69
C ARG A 187 -18.15 8.67 -11.27
N PHE A 188 -17.18 8.39 -12.14
CA PHE A 188 -16.41 9.44 -12.80
C PHE A 188 -17.31 10.34 -13.66
N TYR A 189 -18.23 9.76 -14.41
CA TYR A 189 -19.18 10.52 -15.22
C TYR A 189 -20.06 11.44 -14.35
N ASN A 190 -20.59 10.94 -13.23
CA ASN A 190 -21.43 11.71 -12.32
C ASN A 190 -20.64 12.81 -11.56
N LEU A 191 -19.32 12.64 -11.41
CA LEU A 191 -18.43 13.65 -10.86
C LEU A 191 -18.09 14.76 -11.88
N GLY A 192 -18.58 14.65 -13.13
CA GLY A 192 -18.38 15.66 -14.17
C GLY A 192 -17.17 15.44 -15.08
N PHE A 193 -16.51 14.28 -14.99
CA PHE A 193 -15.44 13.95 -15.92
C PHE A 193 -16.00 13.66 -17.33
N ASN A 194 -15.29 14.10 -18.35
CA ASN A 194 -15.50 13.62 -19.70
C ASN A 194 -15.01 12.16 -19.81
N ILE A 195 -15.77 11.34 -20.52
CA ILE A 195 -15.38 9.94 -20.75
C ILE A 195 -15.02 9.76 -22.23
N GLU A 196 -13.79 9.33 -22.47
CA GLU A 196 -13.32 8.87 -23.78
C GLU A 196 -13.04 7.36 -23.73
N ALA A 197 -13.36 6.65 -24.80
CA ALA A 197 -13.20 5.20 -24.80
C ALA A 197 -12.92 4.64 -26.20
N THR A 198 -12.28 3.46 -26.25
CA THR A 198 -12.18 2.65 -27.46
C THR A 198 -13.56 2.20 -27.93
N LYS A 199 -13.71 1.90 -29.25
CA LYS A 199 -14.99 1.63 -29.89
C LYS A 199 -15.91 0.69 -29.09
N GLY A 200 -15.46 -0.52 -28.78
CA GLY A 200 -16.29 -1.52 -28.08
C GLY A 200 -16.65 -1.13 -26.65
N THR A 201 -15.77 -0.37 -25.97
CA THR A 201 -16.05 0.17 -24.63
C THR A 201 -17.02 1.35 -24.72
N ALA A 202 -16.85 2.26 -25.71
CA ALA A 202 -17.73 3.40 -25.90
C ALA A 202 -19.17 2.97 -26.20
N ASP A 203 -19.33 1.98 -27.07
CA ASP A 203 -20.65 1.46 -27.46
C ASP A 203 -21.35 0.84 -26.22
N PHE A 204 -20.61 0.05 -25.41
CA PHE A 204 -21.12 -0.49 -24.15
C PHE A 204 -21.53 0.61 -23.16
N LEU A 205 -20.69 1.61 -22.93
CA LEU A 205 -20.98 2.68 -21.96
C LEU A 205 -22.20 3.52 -22.38
N ARG A 206 -22.38 3.77 -23.69
CA ARG A 206 -23.54 4.50 -24.22
C ARG A 206 -24.85 3.76 -24.00
N THR A 207 -24.87 2.44 -24.17
CA THR A 207 -26.08 1.63 -23.88
C THR A 207 -26.48 1.67 -22.41
N HIS A 208 -25.54 2.06 -21.51
CA HIS A 208 -25.78 2.24 -20.07
C HIS A 208 -25.95 3.72 -19.63
N GLY A 209 -26.22 4.62 -20.60
CA GLY A 209 -26.54 6.02 -20.32
C GLY A 209 -25.31 6.91 -20.02
N ILE A 210 -24.10 6.45 -20.29
CA ILE A 210 -22.88 7.24 -20.12
C ILE A 210 -22.49 7.87 -21.46
N ARG A 211 -22.59 9.20 -21.55
CA ARG A 211 -22.13 9.94 -22.74
C ARG A 211 -20.62 9.77 -22.87
N THR A 212 -20.19 9.21 -23.98
CA THR A 212 -18.79 8.85 -24.21
C THR A 212 -18.30 9.34 -25.55
N ARG A 213 -17.15 9.99 -25.60
CA ARG A 213 -16.45 10.31 -26.83
C ARG A 213 -15.66 9.08 -27.28
N LYS A 214 -15.86 8.69 -28.52
CA LYS A 214 -15.13 7.58 -29.10
C LYS A 214 -13.78 8.07 -29.62
N LEU A 215 -12.72 7.36 -29.23
CA LEU A 215 -11.41 7.58 -29.84
C LEU A 215 -11.46 7.22 -31.30
N SER A 216 -11.11 8.18 -32.17
CA SER A 216 -10.74 7.90 -33.59
C SER A 216 -9.33 7.28 -33.57
N LYS A 217 -9.13 6.30 -34.46
CA LYS A 217 -7.79 5.78 -34.74
C LYS A 217 -6.92 6.89 -35.30
#